data_fa7a95c66c1c9284dce25f687bfab8f6
#
_entry.id   fa7a95c66c1c9284dce25f687bfab8f6
#
_cell.length_a   1.000
_cell.length_b   1.000
_cell.length_c   1.000
_cell.angle_alpha   90.00
_cell.angle_beta   90.00
_cell.angle_gamma   90.00
#
_symmetry.space_group_name_H-M   'P 1'
#
loop_
_entity.id
_entity.type
_entity.pdbx_description
1 polymer ?
#
loop_
_entity_poly.entity_id
_entity_poly.type
_entity_poly.pdbx_seq_one_letter_code
_entity_poly.pdbx_strand_id
1 'polypeptide(L)'
;MTATSLYYWEGALQTEARVGPMKLAAWCRLALAITVLSAAMFSLGSEASAQICKPISQRTSEVGCWIIAHQPVGQLTAPQAFWHLDAYPSRASAEAAKGPSGTIVESLGKIWLLTVANAGWRPSGGERIAEIGPLPVTAGEKYSAQYMEAIFEPGMTAPAHVHSGPEAWYTLAGETCLETPEGKQVGRAGSDHVIVPGGPPMHLTATGTVQRRALVLILHDSSKPATTPVHDWIPKGLCKN
;
A
#
# COMPACT_ATOMS: atom_id res chain seq x y z
N MET A 1 44.51 62.60 -3.79
CA MET A 1 44.09 64.03 -3.78
C MET A 1 42.82 64.10 -2.94
N THR A 2 42.95 64.84 -1.84
CA THR A 2 41.99 65.60 -1.08
C THR A 2 40.80 64.88 -0.47
N ALA A 3 40.80 64.63 0.81
CA ALA A 3 40.75 65.50 1.96
C ALA A 3 39.29 65.71 2.47
N THR A 4 39.05 65.24 3.70
CA THR A 4 38.56 65.95 4.87
C THR A 4 37.05 66.31 4.92
N SER A 5 36.32 65.87 5.90
CA SER A 5 35.96 66.69 7.06
C SER A 5 35.19 65.92 8.13
N LEU A 6 35.67 66.09 9.34
CA LEU A 6 35.07 65.83 10.65
C LEU A 6 33.89 66.77 10.91
N TYR A 7 32.84 66.33 11.61
CA TYR A 7 32.12 67.10 12.60
C TYR A 7 31.62 66.27 13.77
N TYR A 8 32.13 66.59 14.93
CA TYR A 8 31.73 66.23 16.29
C TYR A 8 30.33 66.79 16.61
N TRP A 9 29.54 66.01 17.36
CA TRP A 9 28.65 66.59 18.37
C TRP A 9 28.45 65.62 19.52
N GLU A 10 28.94 65.93 20.69
CA GLU A 10 28.62 65.39 22.01
C GLU A 10 27.24 65.93 22.43
N GLY A 11 26.48 65.09 23.13
CA GLY A 11 25.25 65.51 23.81
C GLY A 11 24.75 64.35 24.71
N ALA A 12 25.30 64.33 25.92
CA ALA A 12 24.86 63.46 27.01
C ALA A 12 23.46 63.80 27.47
N LEU A 13 22.64 62.79 27.72
CA LEU A 13 21.61 62.87 28.79
C LEU A 13 21.39 61.45 29.31
N GLN A 14 21.97 61.18 30.47
CA GLN A 14 21.66 60.02 31.33
C GLN A 14 20.29 60.21 31.93
N THR A 15 19.35 59.38 31.62
CA THR A 15 18.15 59.19 32.44
C THR A 15 18.19 57.80 33.02
N GLU A 16 18.60 57.66 34.27
CA GLU A 16 18.47 56.49 35.10
C GLU A 16 16.99 56.15 35.30
N ALA A 17 16.49 55.18 34.61
CA ALA A 17 15.22 54.55 34.92
C ALA A 17 15.43 53.49 36.02
N ARG A 18 15.01 53.80 37.25
CA ARG A 18 14.92 52.86 38.37
C ARG A 18 13.94 51.76 38.01
N VAL A 19 14.45 50.57 37.66
CA VAL A 19 13.67 49.35 37.55
C VAL A 19 13.43 48.78 38.95
N GLY A 20 12.19 48.91 39.43
CA GLY A 20 11.76 48.30 40.69
C GLY A 20 11.77 46.76 40.56
N PRO A 21 11.85 46.03 41.67
CA PRO A 21 11.90 44.56 41.63
C PRO A 21 10.55 44.00 41.16
N MET A 22 10.43 43.74 39.87
CA MET A 22 9.33 42.97 39.34
C MET A 22 9.46 41.53 39.81
N LYS A 23 8.43 41.04 40.49
CA LYS A 23 8.35 39.77 41.18
C LYS A 23 8.66 38.62 40.20
N LEU A 24 9.79 37.91 40.38
CA LEU A 24 10.22 36.72 39.62
C LEU A 24 9.15 35.60 39.57
N ALA A 25 8.18 35.64 40.48
CA ALA A 25 7.14 34.61 40.60
C ALA A 25 6.12 34.56 39.43
N ALA A 26 5.93 35.68 38.68
CA ALA A 26 4.97 35.71 37.57
C ALA A 26 5.52 35.08 36.29
N TRP A 27 6.82 35.11 36.07
CA TRP A 27 7.44 34.56 34.85
C TRP A 27 7.60 33.04 34.88
N CYS A 28 7.81 32.45 36.08
CA CYS A 28 7.88 31.01 36.23
C CYS A 28 6.52 30.31 35.97
N ARG A 29 5.41 30.98 36.28
CA ARG A 29 4.07 30.40 36.03
C ARG A 29 3.67 30.46 34.55
N LEU A 30 4.14 31.48 33.82
CA LEU A 30 3.88 31.59 32.37
C LEU A 30 4.74 30.62 31.57
N ALA A 31 5.99 30.38 31.96
CA ALA A 31 6.89 29.44 31.31
C ALA A 31 6.43 27.98 31.49
N LEU A 32 5.87 27.61 32.68
CA LEU A 32 5.33 26.27 32.92
C LEU A 32 4.04 26.01 32.11
N ALA A 33 3.19 27.01 31.90
CA ALA A 33 1.96 26.87 31.14
C ALA A 33 2.23 26.66 29.65
N ILE A 34 3.27 27.28 29.09
CA ILE A 34 3.64 27.14 27.68
C ILE A 34 4.30 25.78 27.43
N THR A 35 5.10 25.26 28.35
CA THR A 35 5.73 23.93 28.21
C THR A 35 4.72 22.78 28.28
N VAL A 36 3.67 22.90 29.12
CA VAL A 36 2.62 21.86 29.20
C VAL A 36 1.72 21.87 27.94
N LEU A 37 1.47 23.04 27.35
CA LEU A 37 0.68 23.13 26.11
C LEU A 37 1.44 22.59 24.88
N SER A 38 2.78 22.70 24.88
CA SER A 38 3.61 22.20 23.77
C SER A 38 3.76 20.66 23.79
N ALA A 39 3.63 20.02 24.96
CA ALA A 39 3.71 18.56 25.09
C ALA A 39 2.41 17.84 24.66
N ALA A 40 1.27 18.54 24.64
CA ALA A 40 -0.02 17.95 24.26
C ALA A 40 -0.25 17.91 22.73
N MET A 41 0.59 18.54 21.91
CA MET A 41 0.42 18.58 20.45
C MET A 41 1.19 17.50 19.69
N PHE A 42 1.94 16.61 20.36
CA PHE A 42 2.76 15.59 19.69
C PHE A 42 2.20 14.17 19.73
N SER A 43 0.94 14.00 20.09
CA SER A 43 0.29 12.69 20.12
C SER A 43 -0.89 12.58 19.13
N LEU A 44 -0.78 13.22 17.96
CA LEU A 44 -1.58 12.78 16.82
C LEU A 44 -0.90 11.51 16.28
N GLY A 45 -1.15 10.40 16.94
CA GLY A 45 -0.89 9.10 16.38
C GLY A 45 -1.52 9.07 14.99
N SER A 46 -0.71 8.88 13.96
CA SER A 46 -1.20 8.65 12.61
C SER A 46 -2.09 7.41 12.69
N GLU A 47 -3.41 7.59 12.73
CA GLU A 47 -4.33 6.47 12.61
C GLU A 47 -4.00 5.80 11.28
N ALA A 48 -3.62 4.53 11.33
CA ALA A 48 -3.34 3.75 10.14
C ALA A 48 -4.60 3.74 9.27
N SER A 49 -4.54 4.46 8.15
CA SER A 49 -5.68 4.59 7.24
C SER A 49 -5.99 3.25 6.61
N ALA A 50 -7.19 2.72 6.86
CA ALA A 50 -7.68 1.51 6.21
C ALA A 50 -8.05 1.82 4.75
N GLN A 51 -7.48 1.05 3.82
CA GLN A 51 -7.66 1.27 2.39
C GLN A 51 -8.61 0.24 1.79
N ILE A 52 -9.67 0.75 1.13
CA ILE A 52 -10.57 -0.05 0.29
C ILE A 52 -10.17 0.16 -1.16
N CYS A 53 -10.06 -0.91 -1.94
CA CYS A 53 -9.69 -0.83 -3.34
C CYS A 53 -10.82 -0.18 -4.17
N LYS A 54 -10.45 0.78 -5.01
CA LYS A 54 -11.34 1.53 -5.88
C LYS A 54 -10.98 1.30 -7.37
N PRO A 55 -11.93 1.46 -8.29
CA PRO A 55 -11.59 1.45 -9.71
C PRO A 55 -10.49 2.45 -10.05
N ILE A 56 -9.56 2.08 -10.94
CA ILE A 56 -8.44 2.95 -11.34
C ILE A 56 -8.91 4.30 -11.90
N SER A 57 -10.10 4.35 -12.49
CA SER A 57 -10.73 5.59 -12.97
C SER A 57 -11.05 6.60 -11.84
N GLN A 58 -11.07 6.16 -10.58
CA GLN A 58 -11.29 7.00 -9.40
C GLN A 58 -9.97 7.36 -8.70
N ARG A 59 -8.83 7.09 -9.33
CA ARG A 59 -7.51 7.36 -8.74
C ARG A 59 -7.30 8.87 -8.60
N THR A 60 -7.07 9.31 -7.36
CA THR A 60 -6.77 10.71 -7.00
C THR A 60 -5.39 10.86 -6.36
N SER A 61 -4.71 9.76 -6.09
CA SER A 61 -3.41 9.71 -5.41
C SER A 61 -2.62 8.50 -5.92
N GLU A 62 -1.29 8.54 -5.81
CA GLU A 62 -0.46 7.37 -6.06
C GLU A 62 -0.69 6.31 -4.98
N VAL A 63 -0.71 6.73 -3.71
CA VAL A 63 -0.93 5.86 -2.55
C VAL A 63 -2.39 5.42 -2.47
N GLY A 64 -2.60 4.12 -2.31
CA GLY A 64 -3.93 3.52 -2.23
C GLY A 64 -3.99 2.12 -2.86
N CYS A 65 -5.19 1.61 -3.00
CA CYS A 65 -5.50 0.36 -3.70
C CYS A 65 -6.41 0.63 -4.90
N TRP A 66 -5.98 0.19 -6.09
CA TRP A 66 -6.62 0.49 -7.35
C TRP A 66 -6.94 -0.78 -8.13
N ILE A 67 -8.21 -1.00 -8.46
CA ILE A 67 -8.63 -2.08 -9.36
C ILE A 67 -8.23 -1.66 -10.78
N ILE A 68 -7.23 -2.34 -11.34
CA ILE A 68 -6.65 -2.00 -12.65
C ILE A 68 -7.25 -2.82 -13.79
N ALA A 69 -7.82 -3.99 -13.50
CA ALA A 69 -8.57 -4.78 -14.48
C ALA A 69 -9.47 -5.80 -13.80
N HIS A 70 -10.48 -6.24 -14.54
CA HIS A 70 -11.34 -7.37 -14.21
C HIS A 70 -11.52 -8.23 -15.48
N GLN A 71 -11.26 -9.55 -15.34
CA GLN A 71 -11.26 -10.49 -16.47
C GLN A 71 -12.05 -11.76 -16.11
N PRO A 72 -13.10 -12.11 -16.84
CA PRO A 72 -13.68 -13.43 -16.76
C PRO A 72 -12.63 -14.50 -17.15
N VAL A 73 -12.35 -15.46 -16.29
CA VAL A 73 -11.45 -16.57 -16.55
C VAL A 73 -12.24 -17.76 -17.10
N GLY A 74 -13.50 -17.88 -16.70
CA GLY A 74 -14.36 -18.98 -17.08
C GLY A 74 -14.22 -20.19 -16.16
N GLN A 75 -14.64 -21.36 -16.64
CA GLN A 75 -14.62 -22.61 -15.89
C GLN A 75 -13.22 -23.18 -15.82
N LEU A 76 -12.71 -23.42 -14.60
CA LEU A 76 -11.44 -24.07 -14.36
C LEU A 76 -11.67 -25.59 -14.19
N THR A 77 -10.96 -26.41 -14.98
CA THR A 77 -11.11 -27.87 -14.97
C THR A 77 -10.16 -28.58 -14.00
N ALA A 78 -9.07 -27.92 -13.62
CA ALA A 78 -8.10 -28.41 -12.64
C ALA A 78 -8.36 -27.80 -11.25
N PRO A 79 -7.99 -28.49 -10.14
CA PRO A 79 -8.16 -27.97 -8.78
C PRO A 79 -7.10 -26.93 -8.39
N GLN A 80 -6.22 -26.58 -9.32
CA GLN A 80 -5.14 -25.60 -9.14
C GLN A 80 -5.02 -24.72 -10.37
N ALA A 81 -4.73 -23.45 -10.15
CA ALA A 81 -4.37 -22.50 -11.18
C ALA A 81 -3.07 -21.78 -10.81
N PHE A 82 -2.47 -21.11 -11.77
CA PHE A 82 -1.26 -20.31 -11.55
C PHE A 82 -1.46 -18.93 -12.15
N TRP A 83 -0.98 -17.92 -11.45
CA TRP A 83 -0.94 -16.55 -11.94
C TRP A 83 0.42 -16.27 -12.57
N HIS A 84 0.42 -15.99 -13.86
CA HIS A 84 1.62 -15.65 -14.64
C HIS A 84 1.70 -14.14 -14.82
N LEU A 85 2.88 -13.58 -14.51
CA LEU A 85 3.22 -12.18 -14.67
C LEU A 85 4.35 -12.06 -15.68
N ASP A 86 4.04 -11.57 -16.87
CA ASP A 86 5.03 -11.35 -17.93
C ASP A 86 5.14 -9.87 -18.25
N ALA A 87 6.35 -9.30 -18.30
CA ALA A 87 6.59 -7.91 -18.66
C ALA A 87 6.92 -7.79 -20.14
N TYR A 88 6.42 -6.72 -20.76
CA TYR A 88 6.60 -6.44 -22.18
C TYR A 88 7.16 -5.03 -22.40
N PRO A 89 7.97 -4.81 -23.47
CA PRO A 89 8.51 -3.49 -23.78
C PRO A 89 7.47 -2.51 -24.32
N SER A 90 6.34 -3.04 -24.84
CA SER A 90 5.24 -2.22 -25.37
C SER A 90 3.89 -2.92 -25.24
N ARG A 91 2.81 -2.14 -25.21
CA ARG A 91 1.44 -2.66 -25.26
C ARG A 91 1.19 -3.48 -26.53
N ALA A 92 1.72 -3.04 -27.68
CA ALA A 92 1.56 -3.75 -28.94
C ALA A 92 2.17 -5.16 -28.92
N SER A 93 3.38 -5.31 -28.31
CA SER A 93 4.01 -6.62 -28.18
C SER A 93 3.25 -7.52 -27.18
N ALA A 94 2.68 -6.96 -26.12
CA ALA A 94 1.83 -7.70 -25.20
C ALA A 94 0.51 -8.16 -25.85
N GLU A 95 -0.12 -7.30 -26.67
CA GLU A 95 -1.35 -7.65 -27.42
C GLU A 95 -1.10 -8.78 -28.43
N ALA A 96 0.05 -8.78 -29.11
CA ALA A 96 0.42 -9.84 -30.04
C ALA A 96 0.66 -11.20 -29.35
N ALA A 97 1.02 -11.19 -28.07
CA ALA A 97 1.31 -12.39 -27.26
C ALA A 97 0.10 -12.87 -26.44
N LYS A 98 -0.91 -12.03 -26.29
CA LYS A 98 -2.06 -12.25 -25.43
C LYS A 98 -2.93 -13.42 -25.89
N GLY A 99 -3.12 -14.41 -25.01
CA GLY A 99 -4.15 -15.44 -25.17
C GLY A 99 -5.53 -15.00 -24.67
N PRO A 100 -6.55 -15.87 -24.78
CA PRO A 100 -7.94 -15.54 -24.41
C PRO A 100 -8.13 -15.10 -22.96
N SER A 101 -7.36 -15.67 -22.04
CA SER A 101 -7.40 -15.34 -20.60
C SER A 101 -6.32 -14.33 -20.15
N GLY A 102 -5.58 -13.75 -21.10
CA GLY A 102 -4.57 -12.72 -20.82
C GLY A 102 -5.21 -11.35 -20.63
N THR A 103 -4.68 -10.59 -19.68
CA THR A 103 -5.07 -9.20 -19.39
C THR A 103 -3.86 -8.30 -19.45
N ILE A 104 -3.91 -7.23 -20.25
CA ILE A 104 -2.81 -6.29 -20.37
C ILE A 104 -3.12 -5.06 -19.54
N VAL A 105 -2.21 -4.74 -18.60
CA VAL A 105 -2.28 -3.56 -17.77
C VAL A 105 -0.97 -2.78 -17.83
N GLU A 106 -1.05 -1.47 -17.65
CA GLU A 106 0.09 -0.61 -17.38
C GLU A 106 0.03 -0.23 -15.91
N SER A 107 1.01 -0.66 -15.14
CA SER A 107 1.01 -0.51 -13.69
C SER A 107 2.45 -0.55 -13.17
N LEU A 108 2.74 0.25 -12.14
CA LEU A 108 4.03 0.28 -11.45
C LEU A 108 5.22 0.44 -12.43
N GLY A 109 5.03 1.26 -13.48
CA GLY A 109 6.05 1.59 -14.47
C GLY A 109 6.36 0.50 -15.49
N LYS A 110 5.50 -0.53 -15.61
CA LYS A 110 5.68 -1.62 -16.58
C LYS A 110 4.38 -1.92 -17.33
N ILE A 111 4.52 -2.51 -18.50
CA ILE A 111 3.42 -3.14 -19.24
C ILE A 111 3.44 -4.62 -18.91
N TRP A 112 2.34 -5.09 -18.33
CA TRP A 112 2.16 -6.46 -17.87
C TRP A 112 1.17 -7.20 -18.74
N LEU A 113 1.48 -8.44 -19.05
CA LEU A 113 0.51 -9.45 -19.45
C LEU A 113 0.29 -10.36 -18.24
N LEU A 114 -0.90 -10.27 -17.65
CA LEU A 114 -1.34 -11.04 -16.50
C LEU A 114 -2.24 -12.17 -17.00
N THR A 115 -1.91 -13.42 -16.65
CA THR A 115 -2.66 -14.60 -17.13
C THR A 115 -2.88 -15.59 -16.01
N VAL A 116 -4.11 -16.11 -15.89
CA VAL A 116 -4.43 -17.26 -15.04
C VAL A 116 -4.48 -18.49 -15.94
N ALA A 117 -3.58 -19.45 -15.70
CA ALA A 117 -3.43 -20.66 -16.55
C ALA A 117 -2.83 -21.83 -15.75
N ASN A 118 -2.54 -22.94 -16.41
CA ASN A 118 -1.83 -24.08 -15.82
C ASN A 118 -0.36 -23.74 -15.50
N ALA A 119 0.26 -24.53 -14.63
CA ALA A 119 1.69 -24.42 -14.35
C ALA A 119 2.52 -24.45 -15.64
N GLY A 120 3.58 -23.65 -15.69
CA GLY A 120 4.52 -23.60 -16.81
C GLY A 120 3.96 -23.00 -18.10
N TRP A 121 2.72 -22.48 -18.11
CA TRP A 121 2.19 -21.77 -19.27
C TRP A 121 3.09 -20.55 -19.60
N ARG A 122 3.32 -20.32 -20.91
CA ARG A 122 4.15 -19.19 -21.37
C ARG A 122 3.54 -18.53 -22.60
N PRO A 123 3.47 -17.18 -22.62
CA PRO A 123 3.16 -16.43 -23.82
C PRO A 123 4.39 -16.40 -24.76
N SER A 124 4.20 -15.97 -26.00
CA SER A 124 5.28 -15.67 -26.91
C SER A 124 5.94 -14.34 -26.55
N GLY A 125 7.29 -14.30 -26.52
CA GLY A 125 8.04 -13.08 -26.16
C GLY A 125 7.81 -12.66 -24.70
N GLY A 126 8.22 -11.44 -24.38
CA GLY A 126 8.14 -10.93 -23.00
C GLY A 126 9.18 -11.54 -22.07
N GLU A 127 9.27 -10.97 -20.88
CA GLU A 127 10.09 -11.45 -19.78
C GLU A 127 9.19 -12.04 -18.70
N ARG A 128 9.34 -13.33 -18.35
CA ARG A 128 8.65 -13.91 -17.20
C ARG A 128 9.21 -13.32 -15.92
N ILE A 129 8.39 -12.56 -15.22
CA ILE A 129 8.73 -11.97 -13.93
C ILE A 129 8.38 -12.93 -12.78
N ALA A 130 7.19 -13.53 -12.83
CA ALA A 130 6.77 -14.48 -11.80
C ALA A 130 5.73 -15.48 -12.33
N GLU A 131 5.71 -16.65 -11.69
CA GLU A 131 4.63 -17.64 -11.73
C GLU A 131 4.23 -17.92 -10.28
N ILE A 132 3.02 -17.53 -9.91
CA ILE A 132 2.53 -17.61 -8.54
C ILE A 132 1.44 -18.65 -8.44
N GLY A 133 1.67 -19.65 -7.59
CA GLY A 133 0.76 -20.76 -7.40
C GLY A 133 1.42 -21.91 -6.65
N PRO A 134 0.69 -23.01 -6.42
CA PRO A 134 -0.68 -23.25 -6.88
C PRO A 134 -1.71 -22.41 -6.14
N LEU A 135 -2.64 -21.80 -6.88
CA LEU A 135 -3.82 -21.14 -6.35
C LEU A 135 -4.90 -22.22 -6.16
N PRO A 136 -5.39 -22.47 -4.95
CA PRO A 136 -6.39 -23.50 -4.71
C PRO A 136 -7.75 -23.06 -5.26
N VAL A 137 -8.28 -23.78 -6.23
CA VAL A 137 -9.59 -23.53 -6.85
C VAL A 137 -10.44 -24.81 -6.84
N THR A 138 -11.75 -24.66 -6.96
CA THR A 138 -12.67 -25.79 -7.12
C THR A 138 -12.82 -26.12 -8.60
N ALA A 139 -12.46 -27.34 -8.98
CA ALA A 139 -12.62 -27.81 -10.36
C ALA A 139 -14.11 -27.78 -10.75
N GLY A 140 -14.40 -27.28 -11.95
CA GLY A 140 -15.76 -27.15 -12.46
C GLY A 140 -16.43 -25.80 -12.17
N GLU A 141 -15.92 -25.02 -11.23
CA GLU A 141 -16.45 -23.70 -10.91
C GLU A 141 -15.96 -22.64 -11.91
N LYS A 142 -16.75 -21.54 -12.04
CA LYS A 142 -16.43 -20.39 -12.87
C LYS A 142 -15.77 -19.31 -12.03
N TYR A 143 -14.64 -18.81 -12.52
CA TYR A 143 -13.86 -17.77 -11.85
C TYR A 143 -13.74 -16.50 -12.68
N SER A 144 -13.59 -15.39 -11.97
CA SER A 144 -13.17 -14.10 -12.50
C SER A 144 -11.91 -13.65 -11.76
N ALA A 145 -10.99 -13.03 -12.49
CA ALA A 145 -9.78 -12.43 -11.96
C ALA A 145 -9.99 -10.92 -11.77
N GLN A 146 -9.82 -10.42 -10.56
CA GLN A 146 -9.69 -8.99 -10.27
C GLN A 146 -8.22 -8.69 -10.01
N TYR A 147 -7.63 -7.82 -10.85
CA TYR A 147 -6.25 -7.39 -10.70
C TYR A 147 -6.21 -6.01 -10.07
N MET A 148 -5.28 -5.83 -9.13
CA MET A 148 -5.14 -4.58 -8.40
C MET A 148 -3.68 -4.15 -8.32
N GLU A 149 -3.48 -2.83 -8.30
CA GLU A 149 -2.25 -2.16 -7.87
C GLU A 149 -2.46 -1.65 -6.45
N ALA A 150 -1.54 -1.97 -5.55
CA ALA A 150 -1.60 -1.49 -4.18
C ALA A 150 -0.27 -0.84 -3.79
N ILE A 151 -0.33 0.45 -3.45
CA ILE A 151 0.80 1.26 -2.99
C ILE A 151 0.45 1.78 -1.60
N PHE A 152 1.10 1.24 -0.58
CA PHE A 152 0.80 1.54 0.82
C PHE A 152 2.04 2.07 1.53
N GLU A 153 1.88 3.15 2.28
CA GLU A 153 2.90 3.57 3.23
C GLU A 153 2.99 2.57 4.39
N PRO A 154 4.14 2.44 5.05
CA PRO A 154 4.28 1.62 6.25
C PRO A 154 3.20 1.92 7.29
N GLY A 155 2.55 0.88 7.80
CA GLY A 155 1.44 0.97 8.75
C GLY A 155 0.05 1.08 8.13
N MET A 156 -0.09 1.36 6.83
CA MET A 156 -1.39 1.34 6.17
C MET A 156 -1.95 -0.08 6.11
N THR A 157 -3.28 -0.20 6.21
CA THR A 157 -3.98 -1.49 6.28
C THR A 157 -5.08 -1.61 5.23
N ALA A 158 -5.46 -2.84 4.88
CA ALA A 158 -6.77 -3.14 4.32
C ALA A 158 -7.69 -3.64 5.44
N PRO A 159 -8.98 -3.21 5.49
CA PRO A 159 -9.92 -3.68 6.50
C PRO A 159 -10.10 -5.19 6.48
N ALA A 160 -10.59 -5.77 7.58
CA ALA A 160 -10.92 -7.19 7.62
C ALA A 160 -11.97 -7.56 6.57
N HIS A 161 -11.67 -8.59 5.77
CA HIS A 161 -12.51 -9.02 4.65
C HIS A 161 -12.27 -10.48 4.30
N VAL A 162 -13.13 -11.04 3.43
CA VAL A 162 -13.01 -12.38 2.85
C VAL A 162 -13.11 -12.32 1.34
N HIS A 163 -12.57 -13.35 0.69
CA HIS A 163 -12.73 -13.61 -0.75
C HIS A 163 -13.42 -14.96 -0.99
N SER A 164 -14.14 -15.08 -2.08
CA SER A 164 -14.78 -16.34 -2.48
C SER A 164 -13.86 -17.31 -3.25
N GLY A 165 -12.58 -16.96 -3.35
CA GLY A 165 -11.52 -17.76 -3.95
C GLY A 165 -10.16 -17.21 -3.54
N PRO A 166 -9.05 -17.76 -4.05
CA PRO A 166 -7.72 -17.40 -3.59
C PRO A 166 -7.31 -15.97 -3.96
N GLU A 167 -6.51 -15.38 -3.08
CA GLU A 167 -5.79 -14.13 -3.33
C GLU A 167 -4.30 -14.37 -3.33
N ALA A 168 -3.56 -13.65 -4.20
CA ALA A 168 -2.12 -13.73 -4.30
C ALA A 168 -1.50 -12.36 -4.52
N TRP A 169 -0.27 -12.15 -3.99
CA TRP A 169 0.49 -10.90 -4.12
C TRP A 169 1.85 -11.12 -4.75
N TYR A 170 2.17 -10.28 -5.71
CA TYR A 170 3.52 -10.05 -6.20
C TYR A 170 4.04 -8.72 -5.64
N THR A 171 4.92 -8.79 -4.64
CA THR A 171 5.49 -7.61 -3.98
C THR A 171 6.72 -7.13 -4.73
N LEU A 172 6.65 -5.91 -5.30
CA LEU A 172 7.76 -5.28 -6.02
C LEU A 172 8.70 -4.50 -5.08
N ALA A 173 8.14 -3.92 -4.01
CA ALA A 173 8.88 -3.17 -3.01
C ALA A 173 8.17 -3.25 -1.66
N GLY A 174 8.90 -3.03 -0.58
CA GLY A 174 8.37 -3.06 0.78
C GLY A 174 7.94 -4.46 1.21
N GLU A 175 6.99 -4.51 2.14
CA GLU A 175 6.57 -5.74 2.80
C GLU A 175 5.06 -5.78 2.97
N THR A 176 4.47 -6.94 2.68
CA THR A 176 3.07 -7.27 2.95
C THR A 176 3.02 -8.25 4.11
N CYS A 177 2.40 -7.88 5.22
CA CYS A 177 2.03 -8.81 6.28
C CYS A 177 0.52 -9.05 6.22
N LEU A 178 0.15 -10.31 6.14
CA LEU A 178 -1.22 -10.76 6.14
C LEU A 178 -1.51 -11.56 7.39
N GLU A 179 -2.55 -11.19 8.12
CA GLU A 179 -3.07 -11.91 9.27
C GLU A 179 -4.37 -12.62 8.92
N THR A 180 -4.47 -13.89 9.32
CA THR A 180 -5.68 -14.73 9.24
C THR A 180 -5.91 -15.41 10.60
N PRO A 181 -7.04 -16.13 10.82
CA PRO A 181 -7.24 -16.93 12.03
C PRO A 181 -6.12 -17.94 12.30
N GLU A 182 -5.50 -18.48 11.27
CA GLU A 182 -4.43 -19.49 11.33
C GLU A 182 -3.06 -18.90 11.69
N GLY A 183 -2.88 -17.57 11.57
CA GLY A 183 -1.62 -16.90 11.88
C GLY A 183 -1.29 -15.76 10.93
N LYS A 184 0.01 -15.52 10.66
CA LYS A 184 0.45 -14.51 9.70
C LYS A 184 1.36 -15.08 8.63
N GLN A 185 1.31 -14.46 7.46
CA GLN A 185 2.24 -14.64 6.36
C GLN A 185 2.88 -13.30 6.02
N VAL A 186 4.12 -13.31 5.56
CA VAL A 186 4.84 -12.10 5.17
C VAL A 186 5.46 -12.30 3.79
N GLY A 187 5.09 -11.43 2.85
CA GLY A 187 5.67 -11.36 1.51
C GLY A 187 6.54 -10.13 1.35
N ARG A 188 7.73 -10.31 0.77
CA ARG A 188 8.70 -9.25 0.51
C ARG A 188 9.07 -9.21 -0.96
N ALA A 189 9.60 -8.08 -1.41
CA ALA A 189 10.20 -7.99 -2.74
C ALA A 189 11.33 -9.02 -2.90
N GLY A 190 11.27 -9.80 -3.99
CA GLY A 190 12.27 -10.83 -4.29
C GLY A 190 12.24 -12.09 -3.41
N SER A 191 11.21 -12.26 -2.58
CA SER A 191 10.99 -13.45 -1.74
C SER A 191 9.71 -14.21 -2.13
N ASP A 192 9.36 -15.20 -1.32
CA ASP A 192 8.16 -16.01 -1.52
C ASP A 192 6.90 -15.16 -1.62
N HIS A 193 6.01 -15.58 -2.52
CA HIS A 193 4.73 -14.93 -2.73
C HIS A 193 3.72 -15.35 -1.66
N VAL A 194 2.90 -14.40 -1.20
CA VAL A 194 1.80 -14.71 -0.29
C VAL A 194 0.61 -15.18 -1.10
N ILE A 195 0.05 -16.32 -0.71
CA ILE A 195 -1.17 -16.89 -1.28
C ILE A 195 -2.10 -17.23 -0.12
N VAL A 196 -3.35 -16.80 -0.21
CA VAL A 196 -4.39 -17.11 0.76
C VAL A 196 -5.54 -17.82 0.04
N PRO A 197 -6.04 -18.95 0.56
CA PRO A 197 -7.24 -19.58 0.03
C PRO A 197 -8.47 -18.67 0.25
N GLY A 198 -9.50 -18.87 -0.55
CA GLY A 198 -10.80 -18.24 -0.30
C GLY A 198 -11.45 -18.77 0.98
N GLY A 199 -12.28 -17.93 1.61
CA GLY A 199 -13.08 -18.27 2.78
C GLY A 199 -12.61 -17.68 4.10
N PRO A 200 -11.37 -17.88 4.58
CA PRO A 200 -10.94 -17.30 5.84
C PRO A 200 -10.92 -15.76 5.81
N PRO A 201 -11.29 -15.10 6.92
CA PRO A 201 -11.12 -13.65 7.03
C PRO A 201 -9.63 -13.31 7.07
N MET A 202 -9.29 -12.14 6.52
CA MET A 202 -7.94 -11.65 6.47
C MET A 202 -7.85 -10.16 6.73
N HIS A 203 -6.70 -9.73 7.24
CA HIS A 203 -6.34 -8.33 7.45
C HIS A 203 -4.91 -8.10 6.99
N LEU A 204 -4.72 -7.14 6.11
CA LEU A 204 -3.41 -6.81 5.55
C LEU A 204 -2.84 -5.56 6.20
N THR A 205 -1.54 -5.58 6.47
CA THR A 205 -0.75 -4.42 6.90
C THR A 205 0.50 -4.31 6.03
N ALA A 206 0.79 -3.11 5.53
CA ALA A 206 2.10 -2.78 4.98
C ALA A 206 3.08 -2.62 6.14
N THR A 207 4.03 -3.54 6.27
CA THR A 207 5.04 -3.55 7.35
C THR A 207 6.41 -3.12 6.85
N GLY A 208 7.38 -3.05 7.74
CA GLY A 208 8.73 -2.54 7.42
C GLY A 208 8.79 -1.03 7.32
N THR A 209 9.82 -0.51 6.67
CA THR A 209 10.12 0.95 6.58
C THR A 209 10.06 1.49 5.16
N VAL A 210 9.82 0.63 4.17
CA VAL A 210 9.76 0.97 2.75
C VAL A 210 8.32 0.93 2.27
N GLN A 211 7.91 1.91 1.46
CA GLN A 211 6.59 1.92 0.81
C GLN A 211 6.35 0.59 0.08
N ARG A 212 5.25 -0.06 0.44
CA ARG A 212 4.83 -1.30 -0.22
C ARG A 212 4.28 -1.00 -1.61
N ARG A 213 4.79 -1.70 -2.62
CA ARG A 213 4.28 -1.66 -4.00
C ARG A 213 4.03 -3.10 -4.46
N ALA A 214 2.79 -3.43 -4.79
CA ALA A 214 2.43 -4.78 -5.17
C ALA A 214 1.37 -4.82 -6.26
N LEU A 215 1.45 -5.85 -7.12
CA LEU A 215 0.32 -6.33 -7.90
C LEU A 215 -0.40 -7.40 -7.08
N VAL A 216 -1.73 -7.43 -7.19
CA VAL A 216 -2.59 -8.34 -6.45
C VAL A 216 -3.58 -8.98 -7.42
N LEU A 217 -3.77 -10.27 -7.27
CA LEU A 217 -4.84 -11.04 -7.92
C LEU A 217 -5.82 -11.54 -6.86
N ILE A 218 -7.11 -11.26 -7.04
CA ILE A 218 -8.20 -11.99 -6.41
C ILE A 218 -8.85 -12.85 -7.51
N LEU A 219 -8.74 -14.17 -7.37
CA LEU A 219 -9.38 -15.13 -8.27
C LEU A 219 -10.66 -15.64 -7.60
N HIS A 220 -11.77 -14.94 -7.83
CA HIS A 220 -13.03 -15.15 -7.12
C HIS A 220 -14.05 -15.92 -7.94
N ASP A 221 -15.01 -16.58 -7.26
CA ASP A 221 -16.22 -17.15 -7.86
C ASP A 221 -16.96 -16.05 -8.63
N SER A 222 -17.22 -16.29 -9.93
CA SER A 222 -17.83 -15.30 -10.81
C SER A 222 -19.26 -14.89 -10.40
N SER A 223 -19.93 -15.69 -9.56
CA SER A 223 -21.27 -15.39 -9.04
C SER A 223 -21.26 -14.56 -7.76
N LYS A 224 -20.08 -14.29 -7.18
CA LYS A 224 -19.91 -13.61 -5.89
C LYS A 224 -19.05 -12.36 -6.02
N PRO A 225 -19.18 -11.39 -5.09
CA PRO A 225 -18.25 -10.27 -5.01
C PRO A 225 -16.81 -10.76 -4.85
N ALA A 226 -15.85 -10.03 -5.44
CA ALA A 226 -14.44 -10.30 -5.25
C ALA A 226 -14.03 -10.14 -3.77
N THR A 227 -14.62 -9.19 -3.07
CA THR A 227 -14.31 -8.88 -1.67
C THR A 227 -15.61 -8.65 -0.89
N THR A 228 -15.71 -9.23 0.29
CA THR A 228 -16.81 -9.00 1.24
C THR A 228 -16.24 -8.55 2.58
N PRO A 229 -16.62 -7.36 3.10
CA PRO A 229 -16.20 -6.91 4.43
C PRO A 229 -16.64 -7.87 5.53
N VAL A 230 -15.81 -8.00 6.58
CA VAL A 230 -16.06 -8.81 7.77
C VAL A 230 -16.00 -7.92 9.00
N HIS A 231 -17.00 -8.04 9.89
CA HIS A 231 -17.13 -7.23 11.10
C HIS A 231 -17.09 -8.04 12.39
N ASP A 232 -17.22 -9.35 12.30
CA ASP A 232 -17.28 -10.29 13.43
C ASP A 232 -15.93 -10.97 13.73
N TRP A 233 -14.90 -10.72 12.91
CA TRP A 233 -13.54 -11.16 13.17
C TRP A 233 -12.61 -9.96 13.42
N ILE A 234 -11.89 -10.02 14.54
CA ILE A 234 -10.94 -8.98 14.96
C ILE A 234 -9.52 -9.55 14.82
N PRO A 235 -8.64 -8.91 14.04
CA PRO A 235 -7.23 -9.28 13.94
C PRO A 235 -6.53 -9.25 15.31
N LYS A 236 -5.68 -10.23 15.59
CA LYS A 236 -4.89 -10.31 16.82
C LYS A 236 -3.73 -9.30 16.86
N GLY A 237 -3.47 -8.61 15.74
CA GLY A 237 -2.39 -7.65 15.60
C GLY A 237 -1.03 -8.31 15.44
N LEU A 238 -0.96 -9.45 14.77
CA LEU A 238 0.29 -10.18 14.51
C LEU A 238 1.20 -9.46 13.51
N CYS A 239 0.64 -8.50 12.74
CA CYS A 239 1.32 -7.69 11.73
C CYS A 239 1.72 -6.29 12.24
N LYS A 240 1.89 -6.11 13.55
CA LYS A 240 2.42 -4.84 14.09
C LYS A 240 3.92 -4.73 13.79
N ASN A 241 4.36 -3.52 13.44
CA ASN A 241 5.77 -3.14 13.34
C ASN A 241 6.40 -3.06 14.72
#